data_cf7a95fc5e21d203b03c16408273a834
#
_entry.id   cf7a95fc5e21d203b03c16408273a834
#
_cell.length_a   1.000
_cell.length_b   1.000
_cell.length_c   1.000
_cell.angle_alpha   90.00
_cell.angle_beta   90.00
_cell.angle_gamma   90.00
#
_symmetry.space_group_name_H-M   'P 1'
#
loop_
_entity.id
_entity.type
_entity.pdbx_description
1 polymer ?
#
loop_
_entity_poly.entity_id
_entity_poly.type
_entity_poly.pdbx_seq_one_letter_code
_entity_poly.pdbx_strand_id
1 'polypeptide(L)'
;MSTKSVLTGLQPSGALHLGNYFGSIVPNLELAEKHDKSIIFIADLHALNSIQDKKLLQEYVLDLATSLLACGLHPDKILMFKQSDVSAHSELSWILSTLTPMGLLERSHAYKDKKAKGQDATAGLFGYPILMAADILLYSPDFVPVGKDQKQHVEITRDLANKFNHIYGGTVLRSPEPVISEEVGVVPGIDGEKMSKSYNNTIPLFGTPKEIKKRVMQIVTDSKGVEEKKDPETCNIFALAKLYLSESELADLAKKYETGTIGYGDAKKLLFSAIEKYMTPMWTKYNELKQNPEYVLEVLEKASKTANIIANRQLEKVKKRVGLI
;
A
#
# COMPACT_ATOMS: atom_id res chain seq x y z
N MET A 1 -17.82 21.48 -10.08
CA MET A 1 -16.43 21.31 -9.59
C MET A 1 -15.80 20.18 -10.38
N SER A 2 -14.57 20.33 -10.90
CA SER A 2 -13.89 19.22 -11.60
C SER A 2 -13.65 18.08 -10.60
N THR A 3 -14.19 16.90 -10.88
CA THR A 3 -14.00 15.71 -10.06
C THR A 3 -12.52 15.28 -10.18
N LYS A 4 -11.79 15.38 -9.09
CA LYS A 4 -10.38 14.96 -9.04
C LYS A 4 -10.26 13.44 -9.00
N SER A 5 -9.19 12.91 -9.56
CA SER A 5 -8.92 11.48 -9.66
C SER A 5 -7.70 11.06 -8.86
N VAL A 6 -7.76 9.87 -8.26
CA VAL A 6 -6.69 9.29 -7.42
C VAL A 6 -6.28 7.94 -8.01
N LEU A 7 -4.98 7.68 -8.03
CA LEU A 7 -4.43 6.38 -8.43
C LEU A 7 -3.46 5.87 -7.38
N THR A 8 -3.66 4.64 -6.93
CA THR A 8 -2.76 3.92 -6.00
C THR A 8 -2.44 2.54 -6.54
N GLY A 9 -1.16 2.18 -6.55
CA GLY A 9 -0.71 0.82 -6.83
C GLY A 9 -0.27 0.12 -5.54
N LEU A 10 -0.77 -1.08 -5.29
CA LEU A 10 -0.40 -1.89 -4.12
C LEU A 10 0.23 -3.21 -4.59
N GLN A 11 1.45 -3.47 -4.12
CA GLN A 11 2.17 -4.69 -4.47
C GLN A 11 1.70 -5.87 -3.62
N PRO A 12 1.36 -7.03 -4.22
CA PRO A 12 0.98 -8.23 -3.49
C PRO A 12 2.24 -8.89 -2.90
N SER A 13 2.61 -8.48 -1.69
CA SER A 13 3.86 -8.90 -1.01
C SER A 13 3.64 -9.89 0.13
N GLY A 14 2.51 -10.59 0.15
CA GLY A 14 2.08 -11.54 1.17
C GLY A 14 1.22 -10.93 2.27
N ALA A 15 0.94 -11.71 3.31
CA ALA A 15 0.00 -11.35 4.35
C ALA A 15 0.18 -9.92 4.90
N LEU A 16 -0.92 -9.19 5.00
CA LEU A 16 -0.93 -7.82 5.52
C LEU A 16 -0.80 -7.81 7.05
N HIS A 17 -0.26 -6.71 7.56
CA HIS A 17 -0.12 -6.45 8.99
C HIS A 17 -0.69 -5.07 9.35
N LEU A 18 -0.85 -4.79 10.65
CA LEU A 18 -1.44 -3.53 11.13
C LEU A 18 -0.72 -2.30 10.61
N GLY A 19 0.62 -2.38 10.42
CA GLY A 19 1.40 -1.30 9.81
C GLY A 19 1.01 -1.00 8.35
N ASN A 20 0.65 -2.03 7.55
CA ASN A 20 0.12 -1.81 6.21
C ASN A 20 -1.27 -1.18 6.25
N TYR A 21 -2.10 -1.64 7.18
CA TYR A 21 -3.47 -1.17 7.31
C TYR A 21 -3.53 0.32 7.65
N PHE A 22 -2.96 0.71 8.78
CA PHE A 22 -2.99 2.11 9.23
C PHE A 22 -2.05 3.03 8.43
N GLY A 23 -0.89 2.52 8.00
CA GLY A 23 0.11 3.32 7.28
C GLY A 23 -0.18 3.53 5.79
N SER A 24 -1.06 2.70 5.19
CA SER A 24 -1.31 2.76 3.75
C SER A 24 -2.77 2.51 3.38
N ILE A 25 -3.37 1.38 3.79
CA ILE A 25 -4.69 0.98 3.29
C ILE A 25 -5.76 1.99 3.69
N VAL A 26 -5.87 2.32 4.98
CA VAL A 26 -6.87 3.28 5.49
C VAL A 26 -6.73 4.65 4.82
N PRO A 27 -5.54 5.30 4.82
CA PRO A 27 -5.39 6.59 4.17
C PRO A 27 -5.73 6.58 2.68
N ASN A 28 -5.37 5.50 1.97
CA ASN A 28 -5.67 5.36 0.55
C ASN A 28 -7.17 5.16 0.28
N LEU A 29 -7.87 4.36 1.09
CA LEU A 29 -9.32 4.17 0.98
C LEU A 29 -10.07 5.46 1.30
N GLU A 30 -9.71 6.15 2.37
CA GLU A 30 -10.32 7.43 2.74
C GLU A 30 -10.12 8.50 1.66
N LEU A 31 -8.92 8.56 1.06
CA LEU A 31 -8.65 9.46 -0.04
C LEU A 31 -9.46 9.07 -1.27
N ALA A 32 -9.53 7.78 -1.58
CA ALA A 32 -10.27 7.26 -2.73
C ALA A 32 -11.77 7.52 -2.61
N GLU A 33 -12.35 7.43 -1.42
CA GLU A 33 -13.77 7.70 -1.18
C GLU A 33 -14.16 9.18 -1.33
N LYS A 34 -13.20 10.08 -1.09
CA LYS A 34 -13.41 11.53 -1.27
C LYS A 34 -13.42 11.98 -2.74
N HIS A 35 -13.08 11.08 -3.65
CA HIS A 35 -12.92 11.39 -5.07
C HIS A 35 -13.73 10.44 -5.95
N ASP A 36 -14.44 10.97 -6.96
CA ASP A 36 -15.37 10.19 -7.79
C ASP A 36 -14.68 9.25 -8.80
N LYS A 37 -13.38 9.44 -9.03
CA LYS A 37 -12.57 8.64 -9.98
C LYS A 37 -11.35 8.09 -9.29
N SER A 38 -11.55 7.04 -8.53
CA SER A 38 -10.48 6.43 -7.77
C SER A 38 -10.13 5.05 -8.32
N ILE A 39 -8.82 4.81 -8.44
CA ILE A 39 -8.25 3.58 -8.94
C ILE A 39 -7.29 3.04 -7.89
N ILE A 40 -7.47 1.79 -7.52
CA ILE A 40 -6.50 1.02 -6.73
C ILE A 40 -6.18 -0.24 -7.53
N PHE A 41 -4.95 -0.38 -8.01
CA PHE A 41 -4.57 -1.58 -8.76
C PHE A 41 -3.57 -2.43 -7.99
N ILE A 42 -3.65 -3.75 -8.23
CA ILE A 42 -2.73 -4.74 -7.68
C ILE A 42 -1.54 -4.82 -8.63
N ALA A 43 -0.37 -4.38 -8.15
CA ALA A 43 0.87 -4.25 -8.93
C ALA A 43 1.61 -5.59 -9.04
N ASP A 44 0.98 -6.56 -9.70
CA ASP A 44 1.48 -7.93 -9.83
C ASP A 44 2.65 -8.06 -10.82
N LEU A 45 2.75 -7.21 -11.85
CA LEU A 45 3.95 -7.14 -12.70
C LEU A 45 5.16 -6.65 -11.91
N HIS A 46 4.99 -5.66 -11.02
CA HIS A 46 6.07 -5.22 -10.13
C HIS A 46 6.49 -6.32 -9.15
N ALA A 47 5.53 -7.14 -8.70
CA ALA A 47 5.79 -8.23 -7.77
C ALA A 47 6.72 -9.31 -8.36
N LEU A 48 6.77 -9.48 -9.68
CA LEU A 48 7.68 -10.41 -10.36
C LEU A 48 9.16 -10.15 -10.07
N ASN A 49 9.52 -8.94 -9.66
CA ASN A 49 10.89 -8.62 -9.24
C ASN A 49 11.32 -9.35 -7.95
N SER A 50 10.36 -9.84 -7.17
CA SER A 50 10.61 -10.50 -5.87
C SER A 50 9.94 -11.86 -5.73
N ILE A 51 8.90 -12.15 -6.52
CA ILE A 51 8.12 -13.39 -6.44
C ILE A 51 8.16 -14.06 -7.80
N GLN A 52 8.87 -15.20 -7.87
CA GLN A 52 8.99 -16.02 -9.08
C GLN A 52 8.23 -17.35 -8.98
N ASP A 53 7.57 -17.60 -7.84
CA ASP A 53 6.69 -18.74 -7.66
C ASP A 53 5.26 -18.40 -8.15
N LYS A 54 4.77 -19.18 -9.13
CA LYS A 54 3.45 -18.98 -9.74
C LYS A 54 2.32 -19.06 -8.72
N LYS A 55 2.33 -20.07 -7.85
CA LYS A 55 1.24 -20.31 -6.91
C LYS A 55 1.21 -19.22 -5.84
N LEU A 56 2.39 -18.87 -5.34
CA LEU A 56 2.55 -17.83 -4.34
C LEU A 56 2.10 -16.47 -4.85
N LEU A 57 2.44 -16.11 -6.10
CA LEU A 57 1.99 -14.85 -6.70
C LEU A 57 0.46 -14.82 -6.83
N GLN A 58 -0.15 -15.90 -7.32
CA GLN A 58 -1.60 -16.00 -7.44
C GLN A 58 -2.31 -15.89 -6.09
N GLU A 59 -1.77 -16.57 -5.07
CA GLU A 59 -2.27 -16.51 -3.70
C GLU A 59 -2.21 -15.08 -3.14
N TYR A 60 -1.06 -14.40 -3.29
CA TYR A 60 -0.89 -13.05 -2.77
C TYR A 60 -1.75 -12.01 -3.49
N VAL A 61 -1.96 -12.15 -4.80
CA VAL A 61 -2.86 -11.30 -5.57
C VAL A 61 -4.30 -11.43 -5.06
N LEU A 62 -4.77 -12.67 -4.91
CA LEU A 62 -6.13 -12.94 -4.42
C LEU A 62 -6.30 -12.50 -2.96
N ASP A 63 -5.29 -12.76 -2.11
CA ASP A 63 -5.32 -12.36 -0.71
C ASP A 63 -5.35 -10.83 -0.54
N LEU A 64 -4.56 -10.09 -1.33
CA LEU A 64 -4.57 -8.63 -1.31
C LEU A 64 -5.93 -8.08 -1.76
N ALA A 65 -6.51 -8.59 -2.85
CA ALA A 65 -7.84 -8.18 -3.31
C ALA A 65 -8.92 -8.45 -2.24
N THR A 66 -8.91 -9.65 -1.67
CA THR A 66 -9.81 -10.05 -0.58
C THR A 66 -9.67 -9.13 0.63
N SER A 67 -8.43 -8.83 0.99
CA SER A 67 -8.10 -7.94 2.11
C SER A 67 -8.61 -6.52 1.90
N LEU A 68 -8.44 -5.95 0.71
CA LEU A 68 -8.91 -4.61 0.38
C LEU A 68 -10.44 -4.51 0.46
N LEU A 69 -11.15 -5.51 -0.07
CA LEU A 69 -12.61 -5.58 0.02
C LEU A 69 -13.07 -5.72 1.48
N ALA A 70 -12.37 -6.52 2.28
CA ALA A 70 -12.68 -6.69 3.69
C ALA A 70 -12.42 -5.42 4.51
N CYS A 71 -11.40 -4.63 4.12
CA CYS A 71 -11.07 -3.34 4.71
C CYS A 71 -12.04 -2.21 4.30
N GLY A 72 -13.05 -2.49 3.48
CA GLY A 72 -14.08 -1.52 3.12
C GLY A 72 -13.93 -0.91 1.72
N LEU A 73 -13.08 -1.45 0.85
CA LEU A 73 -13.07 -1.02 -0.55
C LEU A 73 -14.43 -1.32 -1.20
N HIS A 74 -15.08 -0.27 -1.71
CA HIS A 74 -16.35 -0.37 -2.43
C HIS A 74 -16.12 -0.49 -3.94
N PRO A 75 -16.31 -1.68 -4.57
CA PRO A 75 -15.96 -1.91 -5.97
C PRO A 75 -16.83 -1.12 -6.97
N ASP A 76 -17.98 -0.59 -6.56
CA ASP A 76 -18.80 0.28 -7.39
C ASP A 76 -18.31 1.73 -7.42
N LYS A 77 -17.46 2.14 -6.47
CA LYS A 77 -16.88 3.49 -6.38
C LYS A 77 -15.40 3.51 -6.78
N ILE A 78 -14.66 2.46 -6.41
CA ILE A 78 -13.21 2.38 -6.60
C ILE A 78 -12.92 1.26 -7.60
N LEU A 79 -12.24 1.61 -8.70
CA LEU A 79 -11.85 0.65 -9.72
C LEU A 79 -10.66 -0.17 -9.23
N MET A 80 -10.90 -1.43 -8.84
CA MET A 80 -9.84 -2.34 -8.34
C MET A 80 -9.57 -3.46 -9.36
N PHE A 81 -8.36 -3.50 -9.94
CA PHE A 81 -7.96 -4.48 -10.95
C PHE A 81 -6.52 -4.95 -10.78
N LYS A 82 -6.13 -6.01 -11.50
CA LYS A 82 -4.74 -6.46 -11.59
C LYS A 82 -4.01 -5.72 -12.71
N GLN A 83 -2.81 -5.26 -12.43
CA GLN A 83 -1.96 -4.58 -13.42
C GLN A 83 -1.76 -5.43 -14.68
N SER A 84 -1.53 -6.74 -14.52
CA SER A 84 -1.29 -7.68 -15.62
C SER A 84 -2.49 -7.89 -16.56
N ASP A 85 -3.71 -7.57 -16.11
CA ASP A 85 -4.91 -7.66 -16.94
C ASP A 85 -5.01 -6.52 -17.98
N VAL A 86 -4.14 -5.51 -17.88
CA VAL A 86 -4.12 -4.34 -18.76
C VAL A 86 -2.76 -4.25 -19.45
N SER A 87 -2.65 -4.83 -20.66
CA SER A 87 -1.39 -4.90 -21.42
C SER A 87 -0.78 -3.54 -21.77
N ALA A 88 -1.60 -2.49 -21.81
CA ALA A 88 -1.17 -1.12 -22.06
C ALA A 88 -0.07 -0.64 -21.11
N HIS A 89 -0.02 -1.14 -19.87
CA HIS A 89 1.06 -0.84 -18.91
C HIS A 89 2.43 -1.19 -19.47
N SER A 90 2.57 -2.41 -19.98
CA SER A 90 3.83 -2.89 -20.55
C SER A 90 4.17 -2.18 -21.87
N GLU A 91 3.18 -1.92 -22.73
CA GLU A 91 3.39 -1.25 -24.02
C GLU A 91 3.82 0.22 -23.81
N LEU A 92 3.15 0.96 -22.94
CA LEU A 92 3.58 2.34 -22.61
C LEU A 92 4.94 2.36 -21.91
N SER A 93 5.20 1.40 -21.02
CA SER A 93 6.51 1.27 -20.36
C SER A 93 7.64 1.11 -21.39
N TRP A 94 7.43 0.31 -22.44
CA TRP A 94 8.39 0.19 -23.54
C TRP A 94 8.61 1.52 -24.26
N ILE A 95 7.55 2.21 -24.63
CA ILE A 95 7.65 3.51 -25.32
C ILE A 95 8.41 4.52 -24.44
N LEU A 96 8.11 4.60 -23.16
CA LEU A 96 8.80 5.49 -22.22
C LEU A 96 10.27 5.09 -22.03
N SER A 97 10.60 3.80 -22.09
CA SER A 97 11.98 3.31 -21.93
C SER A 97 12.90 3.86 -23.01
N THR A 98 12.41 4.06 -24.24
CA THR A 98 13.17 4.64 -25.36
C THR A 98 13.57 6.11 -25.12
N LEU A 99 12.89 6.77 -24.19
CA LEU A 99 13.14 8.17 -23.83
C LEU A 99 13.92 8.32 -22.50
N THR A 100 14.07 7.22 -21.74
CA THR A 100 14.62 7.25 -20.40
C THR A 100 16.14 7.15 -20.42
N PRO A 101 16.91 8.17 -19.94
CA PRO A 101 18.35 8.06 -19.82
C PRO A 101 18.75 7.02 -18.79
N MET A 102 19.76 6.19 -19.09
CA MET A 102 20.29 5.18 -18.17
C MET A 102 20.67 5.78 -16.80
N GLY A 103 21.36 6.94 -16.81
CA GLY A 103 21.75 7.62 -15.57
C GLY A 103 20.58 8.07 -14.67
N LEU A 104 19.35 8.17 -15.19
CA LEU A 104 18.16 8.41 -14.36
C LEU A 104 17.82 7.17 -13.54
N LEU A 105 17.86 5.99 -14.16
CA LEU A 105 17.57 4.71 -13.51
C LEU A 105 18.67 4.30 -12.53
N GLU A 106 19.93 4.58 -12.84
CA GLU A 106 21.07 4.33 -11.96
C GLU A 106 20.97 5.09 -10.63
N ARG A 107 20.25 6.21 -10.61
CA ARG A 107 20.04 7.01 -9.40
C ARG A 107 18.86 6.53 -8.55
N SER A 108 18.06 5.57 -9.02
CA SER A 108 16.92 5.04 -8.24
C SER A 108 17.39 4.35 -6.95
N HIS A 109 16.67 4.57 -5.86
CA HIS A 109 17.04 4.05 -4.54
C HIS A 109 17.17 2.53 -4.54
N ALA A 110 16.18 1.80 -5.06
CA ALA A 110 16.18 0.32 -5.04
C ALA A 110 17.35 -0.28 -5.83
N TYR A 111 17.75 0.32 -6.97
CA TYR A 111 18.93 -0.11 -7.72
C TYR A 111 20.22 0.11 -6.93
N LYS A 112 20.37 1.30 -6.33
CA LYS A 112 21.54 1.64 -5.50
C LYS A 112 21.68 0.73 -4.29
N ASP A 113 20.60 0.47 -3.59
CA ASP A 113 20.57 -0.40 -2.41
C ASP A 113 20.99 -1.83 -2.76
N LYS A 114 20.49 -2.36 -3.88
CA LYS A 114 20.85 -3.70 -4.33
C LYS A 114 22.32 -3.79 -4.71
N LYS A 115 22.82 -2.79 -5.45
CA LYS A 115 24.23 -2.69 -5.83
C LYS A 115 25.16 -2.52 -4.61
N ALA A 116 24.77 -1.71 -3.64
CA ALA A 116 25.52 -1.52 -2.40
C ALA A 116 25.63 -2.81 -1.56
N LYS A 117 24.64 -3.70 -1.66
CA LYS A 117 24.64 -5.03 -1.02
C LYS A 117 25.42 -6.09 -1.83
N GLY A 118 26.06 -5.73 -2.94
CA GLY A 118 26.78 -6.66 -3.81
C GLY A 118 25.89 -7.70 -4.51
N GLN A 119 24.60 -7.40 -4.66
CA GLN A 119 23.64 -8.31 -5.28
C GLN A 119 23.40 -7.92 -6.74
N ASP A 120 23.20 -8.93 -7.61
CA ASP A 120 22.85 -8.70 -9.00
C ASP A 120 21.48 -8.04 -9.14
N ALA A 121 21.43 -6.94 -9.90
CA ALA A 121 20.20 -6.26 -10.21
C ALA A 121 19.68 -6.73 -11.56
N THR A 122 18.44 -7.24 -11.58
CA THR A 122 17.78 -7.64 -12.83
C THR A 122 17.37 -6.41 -13.66
N ALA A 123 17.18 -6.59 -14.96
CA ALA A 123 16.62 -5.56 -15.85
C ALA A 123 15.25 -5.05 -15.34
N GLY A 124 14.42 -5.94 -14.78
CA GLY A 124 13.14 -5.57 -14.17
C GLY A 124 13.30 -4.62 -12.98
N LEU A 125 14.25 -4.91 -12.08
CA LEU A 125 14.55 -4.03 -10.95
C LEU A 125 15.16 -2.69 -11.41
N PHE A 126 15.92 -2.69 -12.50
CA PHE A 126 16.48 -1.47 -13.07
C PHE A 126 15.42 -0.60 -13.74
N GLY A 127 14.49 -1.24 -14.48
CA GLY A 127 13.46 -0.58 -15.29
C GLY A 127 12.13 -0.32 -14.57
N TYR A 128 11.92 -0.81 -13.33
CA TYR A 128 10.62 -0.69 -12.68
C TYR A 128 10.11 0.76 -12.51
N PRO A 129 10.95 1.82 -12.39
CA PRO A 129 10.45 3.19 -12.33
C PRO A 129 9.74 3.63 -13.62
N ILE A 130 10.13 3.04 -14.78
CA ILE A 130 9.49 3.31 -16.06
C ILE A 130 8.10 2.63 -16.10
N LEU A 131 8.00 1.40 -15.62
CA LEU A 131 6.71 0.70 -15.51
C LEU A 131 5.77 1.46 -14.57
N MET A 132 6.26 1.94 -13.42
CA MET A 132 5.46 2.78 -12.52
C MET A 132 5.03 4.09 -13.19
N ALA A 133 5.88 4.71 -14.01
CA ALA A 133 5.50 5.89 -14.78
C ALA A 133 4.38 5.56 -15.79
N ALA A 134 4.45 4.40 -16.46
CA ALA A 134 3.40 3.94 -17.36
C ALA A 134 2.08 3.70 -16.61
N ASP A 135 2.13 3.05 -15.43
CA ASP A 135 0.97 2.80 -14.58
C ASP A 135 0.21 4.09 -14.26
N ILE A 136 0.94 5.14 -13.96
CA ILE A 136 0.37 6.45 -13.60
C ILE A 136 -0.15 7.17 -14.85
N LEU A 137 0.66 7.26 -15.90
CA LEU A 137 0.36 8.11 -17.06
C LEU A 137 -0.77 7.58 -17.94
N LEU A 138 -1.06 6.27 -17.91
CA LEU A 138 -2.21 5.67 -18.61
C LEU A 138 -3.56 6.21 -18.10
N TYR A 139 -3.66 6.49 -16.81
CA TYR A 139 -4.92 6.94 -16.18
C TYR A 139 -4.97 8.43 -15.96
N SER A 140 -3.86 9.15 -16.18
CA SER A 140 -3.77 10.61 -16.01
C SER A 140 -4.38 11.12 -14.70
N PRO A 141 -4.04 10.56 -13.53
CA PRO A 141 -4.62 10.94 -12.26
C PRO A 141 -4.24 12.38 -11.89
N ASP A 142 -5.09 13.03 -11.08
CA ASP A 142 -4.74 14.28 -10.44
C ASP A 142 -3.75 14.05 -9.30
N PHE A 143 -3.97 13.00 -8.51
CA PHE A 143 -3.19 12.68 -7.32
C PHE A 143 -2.67 11.24 -7.33
N VAL A 144 -1.44 11.10 -6.88
CA VAL A 144 -0.81 9.81 -6.62
C VAL A 144 -0.32 9.82 -5.16
N PRO A 145 -1.07 9.20 -4.23
CA PRO A 145 -0.63 9.08 -2.85
C PRO A 145 0.54 8.09 -2.76
N VAL A 146 1.64 8.58 -2.21
CA VAL A 146 2.87 7.79 -2.07
C VAL A 146 3.54 8.09 -0.73
N GLY A 147 4.27 7.09 -0.21
CA GLY A 147 5.20 7.31 0.89
C GLY A 147 6.37 8.22 0.47
N LYS A 148 7.06 8.78 1.44
CA LYS A 148 8.24 9.66 1.20
C LYS A 148 9.33 8.99 0.35
N ASP A 149 9.52 7.68 0.51
CA ASP A 149 10.47 6.86 -0.25
C ASP A 149 10.11 6.73 -1.74
N GLN A 150 8.82 6.86 -2.08
CA GLN A 150 8.31 6.76 -3.46
C GLN A 150 8.20 8.12 -4.17
N LYS A 151 8.45 9.24 -3.47
CA LYS A 151 8.38 10.59 -4.05
C LYS A 151 9.25 10.71 -5.31
N GLN A 152 10.46 10.18 -5.27
CA GLN A 152 11.38 10.18 -6.41
C GLN A 152 10.78 9.53 -7.66
N HIS A 153 9.99 8.47 -7.52
CA HIS A 153 9.38 7.78 -8.67
C HIS A 153 8.27 8.62 -9.31
N VAL A 154 7.53 9.39 -8.53
CA VAL A 154 6.53 10.34 -9.08
C VAL A 154 7.22 11.51 -9.79
N GLU A 155 8.38 11.97 -9.28
CA GLU A 155 9.21 12.96 -9.95
C GLU A 155 9.73 12.43 -11.30
N ILE A 156 10.24 11.19 -11.35
CA ILE A 156 10.62 10.51 -12.60
C ILE A 156 9.45 10.44 -13.57
N THR A 157 8.24 10.11 -13.10
CA THR A 157 7.03 10.06 -13.91
C THR A 157 6.73 11.41 -14.56
N ARG A 158 6.86 12.49 -13.81
CA ARG A 158 6.66 13.88 -14.31
C ARG A 158 7.71 14.25 -15.35
N ASP A 159 8.98 13.90 -15.10
CA ASP A 159 10.07 14.15 -16.04
C ASP A 159 9.85 13.42 -17.37
N LEU A 160 9.41 12.15 -17.32
CA LEU A 160 9.11 11.36 -18.51
C LEU A 160 7.91 11.91 -19.28
N ALA A 161 6.84 12.33 -18.57
CA ALA A 161 5.68 12.96 -19.21
C ALA A 161 6.06 14.27 -19.92
N ASN A 162 6.84 15.12 -19.26
CA ASN A 162 7.30 16.39 -19.80
C ASN A 162 8.24 16.15 -21.02
N LYS A 163 9.15 15.19 -20.91
CA LYS A 163 10.06 14.84 -22.00
C LYS A 163 9.34 14.29 -23.21
N PHE A 164 8.37 13.39 -22.99
CA PHE A 164 7.51 12.89 -24.06
C PHE A 164 6.76 14.02 -24.77
N ASN A 165 6.08 14.88 -24.02
CA ASN A 165 5.32 16.01 -24.54
C ASN A 165 6.20 17.02 -25.31
N HIS A 166 7.44 17.22 -24.86
CA HIS A 166 8.39 18.09 -25.54
C HIS A 166 8.86 17.49 -26.88
N ILE A 167 9.23 16.21 -26.91
CA ILE A 167 9.76 15.55 -28.11
C ILE A 167 8.68 15.38 -29.19
N TYR A 168 7.47 14.92 -28.80
CA TYR A 168 6.41 14.58 -29.75
C TYR A 168 5.34 15.67 -29.90
N GLY A 169 5.47 16.75 -29.14
CA GLY A 169 4.57 17.92 -29.19
C GLY A 169 3.24 17.70 -28.49
N GLY A 170 2.69 18.77 -27.95
CA GLY A 170 1.39 18.80 -27.25
C GLY A 170 1.44 18.28 -25.82
N THR A 171 0.25 18.18 -25.19
CA THR A 171 0.09 17.72 -23.80
C THR A 171 -0.68 16.41 -23.80
N VAL A 172 -0.04 15.33 -24.22
CA VAL A 172 -0.63 13.99 -24.29
C VAL A 172 -0.55 13.27 -22.95
N LEU A 173 0.60 13.33 -22.29
CA LEU A 173 0.81 12.78 -20.98
C LEU A 173 0.71 13.88 -19.92
N ARG A 174 -0.22 13.71 -18.99
CA ARG A 174 -0.43 14.67 -17.91
C ARG A 174 0.47 14.33 -16.72
N SER A 175 1.23 15.32 -16.24
CA SER A 175 2.07 15.18 -15.05
C SER A 175 1.18 15.09 -13.80
N PRO A 176 1.30 14.05 -12.98
CA PRO A 176 0.55 13.90 -11.73
C PRO A 176 1.14 14.77 -10.62
N GLU A 177 0.34 15.07 -9.60
CA GLU A 177 0.83 15.63 -8.35
C GLU A 177 1.01 14.54 -7.28
N PRO A 178 2.20 14.43 -6.66
CA PRO A 178 2.39 13.53 -5.53
C PRO A 178 1.61 14.07 -4.32
N VAL A 179 0.75 13.24 -3.75
CA VAL A 179 0.22 13.47 -2.41
C VAL A 179 1.09 12.66 -1.45
N ILE A 180 1.98 13.36 -0.75
CA ILE A 180 2.71 12.71 0.32
C ILE A 180 1.71 12.58 1.46
N SER A 181 1.26 11.34 1.73
CA SER A 181 0.51 11.11 2.96
C SER A 181 1.40 11.54 4.11
N GLU A 182 0.99 12.57 4.84
CA GLU A 182 1.59 12.85 6.15
C GLU A 182 1.54 11.52 6.89
N GLU A 183 2.69 11.06 7.34
CA GLU A 183 2.78 9.74 7.97
C GLU A 183 1.71 9.68 9.07
N VAL A 184 0.67 8.85 8.86
CA VAL A 184 0.03 8.21 10.00
C VAL A 184 1.21 7.63 10.77
N GLY A 185 1.50 8.15 11.97
CA GLY A 185 2.75 7.93 12.65
C GLY A 185 3.22 6.48 12.54
N VAL A 186 4.52 6.26 12.42
CA VAL A 186 5.09 4.93 12.23
C VAL A 186 4.41 3.95 13.17
N VAL A 187 3.63 3.01 12.63
CA VAL A 187 2.96 1.98 13.46
C VAL A 187 4.06 1.09 14.05
N PRO A 188 4.23 1.07 15.36
CA PRO A 188 5.29 0.27 15.98
C PRO A 188 4.98 -1.22 15.87
N GLY A 189 6.02 -2.01 15.64
CA GLY A 189 6.00 -3.45 15.79
C GLY A 189 5.98 -3.88 17.25
N ILE A 190 6.03 -5.18 17.50
CA ILE A 190 6.06 -5.71 18.86
C ILE A 190 7.34 -5.33 19.63
N ASP A 191 8.39 -4.93 18.94
CA ASP A 191 9.70 -4.49 19.46
C ASP A 191 9.80 -2.95 19.65
N GLY A 192 8.79 -2.20 19.19
CA GLY A 192 8.78 -0.74 19.22
C GLY A 192 9.34 -0.07 17.97
N GLU A 193 10.07 -0.79 17.15
CA GLU A 193 10.55 -0.29 15.85
C GLU A 193 9.43 -0.28 14.82
N LYS A 194 9.65 0.34 13.66
CA LYS A 194 8.67 0.33 12.56
C LYS A 194 8.23 -1.09 12.23
N MET A 195 6.91 -1.33 12.22
CA MET A 195 6.36 -2.64 11.91
C MET A 195 6.73 -3.08 10.48
N SER A 196 7.45 -4.19 10.37
CA SER A 196 7.93 -4.72 9.09
C SER A 196 8.10 -6.24 9.15
N LYS A 197 7.76 -6.92 8.04
CA LYS A 197 8.00 -8.37 7.90
C LYS A 197 9.48 -8.73 8.03
N SER A 198 10.36 -7.87 7.53
CA SER A 198 11.82 -8.08 7.58
C SER A 198 12.39 -8.16 8.99
N TYR A 199 11.71 -7.53 9.96
CA TYR A 199 12.11 -7.55 11.38
C TYR A 199 11.35 -8.60 12.19
N ASN A 200 10.44 -9.34 11.57
CA ASN A 200 9.57 -10.32 12.26
C ASN A 200 8.83 -9.71 13.48
N ASN A 201 8.52 -8.40 13.43
CA ASN A 201 7.89 -7.65 14.50
C ASN A 201 6.42 -7.30 14.23
N THR A 202 5.79 -7.95 13.25
CA THR A 202 4.44 -7.63 12.79
C THR A 202 3.34 -8.24 13.66
N ILE A 203 2.21 -7.53 13.74
CA ILE A 203 0.93 -8.07 14.19
C ILE A 203 0.08 -8.25 12.92
N PRO A 204 -0.37 -9.49 12.58
CA PRO A 204 -1.15 -9.75 11.38
C PRO A 204 -2.46 -8.93 11.33
N LEU A 205 -2.85 -8.47 10.15
CA LEU A 205 -4.14 -7.81 9.94
C LEU A 205 -5.29 -8.83 9.99
N PHE A 206 -5.10 -9.96 9.34
CA PHE A 206 -6.03 -11.09 9.31
C PHE A 206 -5.37 -12.33 9.91
N GLY A 207 -6.16 -13.12 10.61
CA GLY A 207 -5.72 -14.32 11.32
C GLY A 207 -6.74 -14.74 12.37
N THR A 208 -6.46 -15.81 13.09
CA THR A 208 -7.30 -16.19 14.21
C THR A 208 -7.11 -15.24 15.40
N PRO A 209 -8.14 -14.97 16.21
CA PRO A 209 -8.00 -14.16 17.43
C PRO A 209 -6.88 -14.66 18.35
N LYS A 210 -6.69 -15.98 18.40
CA LYS A 210 -5.60 -16.61 19.20
C LYS A 210 -4.22 -16.23 18.69
N GLU A 211 -3.99 -16.21 17.39
CA GLU A 211 -2.71 -15.83 16.78
C GLU A 211 -2.41 -14.36 17.02
N ILE A 212 -3.40 -13.49 16.78
CA ILE A 212 -3.25 -12.05 16.99
C ILE A 212 -2.99 -11.74 18.45
N LYS A 213 -3.76 -12.36 19.38
CA LYS A 213 -3.52 -12.24 20.83
C LYS A 213 -2.11 -12.67 21.21
N LYS A 214 -1.63 -13.79 20.66
CA LYS A 214 -0.26 -14.26 20.91
C LYS A 214 0.78 -13.21 20.52
N ARG A 215 0.60 -12.54 19.38
CA ARG A 215 1.51 -11.47 18.92
C ARG A 215 1.42 -10.23 19.82
N VAL A 216 0.23 -9.81 20.21
CA VAL A 216 0.03 -8.68 21.13
C VAL A 216 0.68 -8.96 22.49
N MET A 217 0.58 -10.19 23.00
CA MET A 217 1.24 -10.56 24.27
C MET A 217 2.77 -10.57 24.20
N GLN A 218 3.35 -10.61 22.99
CA GLN A 218 4.81 -10.54 22.77
C GLN A 218 5.35 -9.10 22.67
N ILE A 219 4.52 -8.07 22.73
CA ILE A 219 4.97 -6.68 22.70
C ILE A 219 6.02 -6.47 23.82
N VAL A 220 7.17 -5.94 23.44
CA VAL A 220 8.27 -5.67 24.36
C VAL A 220 7.93 -4.49 25.28
N THR A 221 8.21 -4.64 26.55
CA THR A 221 8.02 -3.62 27.59
C THR A 221 9.29 -3.52 28.44
N ASP A 222 9.42 -2.47 29.22
CA ASP A 222 10.43 -2.40 30.26
C ASP A 222 10.15 -3.42 31.41
N SER A 223 10.98 -3.42 32.44
CA SER A 223 10.91 -4.35 33.57
C SER A 223 10.07 -3.87 34.74
N LYS A 224 9.31 -2.76 34.61
CA LYS A 224 8.52 -2.18 35.69
C LYS A 224 7.39 -3.11 36.14
N GLY A 225 7.26 -3.23 37.46
CA GLY A 225 6.20 -4.00 38.10
C GLY A 225 4.82 -3.34 37.99
N VAL A 226 3.80 -4.01 38.55
CA VAL A 226 2.41 -3.52 38.46
C VAL A 226 2.24 -2.17 39.14
N GLU A 227 2.78 -2.01 40.33
CA GLU A 227 2.64 -0.81 41.17
C GLU A 227 3.59 0.33 40.79
N GLU A 228 4.51 0.09 39.86
CA GLU A 228 5.43 1.12 39.42
C GLU A 228 4.81 1.98 38.34
N LYS A 229 5.07 3.29 38.41
CA LYS A 229 4.63 4.27 37.41
C LYS A 229 5.25 3.99 36.05
N LYS A 230 4.41 3.96 35.03
CA LYS A 230 4.79 3.74 33.63
C LYS A 230 4.60 5.02 32.86
N ASP A 231 5.45 5.22 31.84
CA ASP A 231 5.36 6.37 30.95
C ASP A 231 4.54 5.97 29.69
N PRO A 232 3.36 6.60 29.47
CA PRO A 232 2.57 6.34 28.27
C PRO A 232 3.31 6.66 26.96
N GLU A 233 4.13 7.71 26.94
CA GLU A 233 4.75 8.17 25.68
C GLU A 233 5.88 7.26 25.18
N THR A 234 6.51 6.52 26.08
CA THR A 234 7.58 5.57 25.71
C THR A 234 7.12 4.12 25.61
N CYS A 235 5.84 3.86 25.86
CA CYS A 235 5.30 2.50 25.90
C CYS A 235 4.71 2.05 24.56
N ASN A 236 5.25 0.97 24.00
CA ASN A 236 4.78 0.40 22.74
C ASN A 236 3.31 -0.05 22.76
N ILE A 237 2.82 -0.53 23.92
CA ILE A 237 1.41 -0.90 24.09
C ILE A 237 0.53 0.35 23.96
N PHE A 238 0.95 1.45 24.59
CA PHE A 238 0.19 2.70 24.54
C PHE A 238 0.20 3.32 23.16
N ALA A 239 1.34 3.28 22.46
CA ALA A 239 1.45 3.74 21.07
C ALA A 239 0.50 2.98 20.12
N LEU A 240 0.38 1.65 20.28
CA LEU A 240 -0.60 0.87 19.53
C LEU A 240 -2.04 1.12 19.98
N ALA A 241 -2.27 1.37 21.27
CA ALA A 241 -3.60 1.67 21.80
C ALA A 241 -4.20 2.96 21.22
N LYS A 242 -3.35 3.95 20.90
CA LYS A 242 -3.76 5.19 20.21
C LYS A 242 -4.49 4.95 18.88
N LEU A 243 -4.30 3.80 18.24
CA LEU A 243 -4.94 3.44 16.97
C LEU A 243 -6.37 2.90 17.12
N TYR A 244 -6.78 2.51 18.35
CA TYR A 244 -8.02 1.77 18.58
C TYR A 244 -8.91 2.37 19.66
N LEU A 245 -8.32 3.05 20.63
CA LEU A 245 -9.04 3.60 21.79
C LEU A 245 -9.48 5.03 21.53
N SER A 246 -10.63 5.39 22.07
CA SER A 246 -11.09 6.78 22.13
C SER A 246 -10.20 7.63 23.04
N GLU A 247 -10.28 8.95 22.90
CA GLU A 247 -9.53 9.88 23.75
C GLU A 247 -9.78 9.65 25.25
N SER A 248 -11.03 9.34 25.65
CA SER A 248 -11.39 9.06 27.04
C SER A 248 -10.79 7.74 27.55
N GLU A 249 -10.79 6.68 26.72
CA GLU A 249 -10.18 5.40 27.07
C GLU A 249 -8.65 5.50 27.15
N LEU A 250 -8.03 6.30 26.28
CA LEU A 250 -6.59 6.58 26.31
C LEU A 250 -6.21 7.36 27.58
N ALA A 251 -6.99 8.37 27.94
CA ALA A 251 -6.77 9.14 29.17
C ALA A 251 -6.88 8.27 30.43
N ASP A 252 -7.85 7.33 30.47
CA ASP A 252 -7.97 6.36 31.56
C ASP A 252 -6.76 5.42 31.63
N LEU A 253 -6.30 4.91 30.48
CA LEU A 253 -5.11 4.05 30.40
C LEU A 253 -3.85 4.81 30.82
N ALA A 254 -3.67 6.07 30.38
CA ALA A 254 -2.56 6.93 30.78
C ALA A 254 -2.55 7.15 32.30
N LYS A 255 -3.69 7.49 32.89
CA LYS A 255 -3.83 7.65 34.33
C LYS A 255 -3.44 6.38 35.08
N LYS A 256 -3.87 5.20 34.62
CA LYS A 256 -3.50 3.92 35.23
C LYS A 256 -2.00 3.64 35.15
N TYR A 257 -1.32 4.08 34.09
CA TYR A 257 0.13 3.98 33.93
C TYR A 257 0.85 4.89 34.91
N GLU A 258 0.45 6.17 34.99
CA GLU A 258 1.05 7.17 35.86
C GLU A 258 0.84 6.89 37.33
N THR A 259 -0.26 6.23 37.71
CA THR A 259 -0.58 5.88 39.11
C THR A 259 -0.08 4.49 39.51
N GLY A 260 0.45 3.68 38.58
CA GLY A 260 0.91 2.33 38.88
C GLY A 260 -0.22 1.38 39.27
N THR A 261 -1.38 1.49 38.62
CA THR A 261 -2.57 0.67 38.92
C THR A 261 -2.86 -0.38 37.86
N ILE A 262 -2.03 -0.50 36.82
CA ILE A 262 -2.16 -1.51 35.77
C ILE A 262 -0.81 -2.14 35.42
N GLY A 263 -0.76 -3.47 35.31
CA GLY A 263 0.39 -4.20 34.82
C GLY A 263 0.40 -4.29 33.28
N TYR A 264 1.59 -4.52 32.69
CA TYR A 264 1.70 -4.66 31.24
C TYR A 264 0.88 -5.83 30.68
N GLY A 265 0.74 -6.93 31.44
CA GLY A 265 -0.11 -8.06 31.04
C GLY A 265 -1.58 -7.67 30.83
N ASP A 266 -2.12 -6.84 31.72
CA ASP A 266 -3.51 -6.39 31.64
C ASP A 266 -3.68 -5.26 30.60
N ALA A 267 -2.69 -4.39 30.45
CA ALA A 267 -2.66 -3.41 29.36
C ALA A 267 -2.63 -4.09 27.98
N LYS A 268 -1.87 -5.18 27.79
CA LYS A 268 -1.89 -5.98 26.55
C LYS A 268 -3.23 -6.67 26.31
N LYS A 269 -3.90 -7.16 27.35
CA LYS A 269 -5.25 -7.74 27.22
C LYS A 269 -6.26 -6.66 26.81
N LEU A 270 -6.18 -5.45 27.40
CA LEU A 270 -7.01 -4.32 27.03
C LEU A 270 -6.78 -3.94 25.56
N LEU A 271 -5.51 -3.79 25.14
CA LEU A 271 -5.18 -3.54 23.75
C LEU A 271 -5.74 -4.61 22.82
N PHE A 272 -5.58 -5.91 23.15
CA PHE A 272 -6.13 -6.99 22.35
C PHE A 272 -7.66 -6.90 22.24
N SER A 273 -8.36 -6.61 23.33
CA SER A 273 -9.82 -6.45 23.29
C SER A 273 -10.25 -5.28 22.41
N ALA A 274 -9.51 -4.19 22.40
CA ALA A 274 -9.76 -3.05 21.51
C ALA A 274 -9.50 -3.43 20.04
N ILE A 275 -8.39 -4.12 19.74
CA ILE A 275 -8.10 -4.66 18.41
C ILE A 275 -9.23 -5.60 17.96
N GLU A 276 -9.62 -6.56 18.78
CA GLU A 276 -10.66 -7.54 18.46
C GLU A 276 -12.00 -6.84 18.16
N LYS A 277 -12.43 -5.91 19.01
CA LYS A 277 -13.64 -5.12 18.79
C LYS A 277 -13.63 -4.37 17.47
N TYR A 278 -12.51 -3.69 17.15
CA TYR A 278 -12.37 -2.90 15.94
C TYR A 278 -12.28 -3.77 14.69
N MET A 279 -11.55 -4.88 14.76
CA MET A 279 -11.22 -5.70 13.60
C MET A 279 -12.26 -6.79 13.29
N THR A 280 -13.11 -7.18 14.23
CA THR A 280 -14.08 -8.27 14.05
C THR A 280 -14.95 -8.12 12.80
N PRO A 281 -15.52 -6.95 12.45
CA PRO A 281 -16.29 -6.82 11.21
C PRO A 281 -15.46 -7.12 9.95
N MET A 282 -14.20 -6.68 9.92
CA MET A 282 -13.28 -6.93 8.80
C MET A 282 -12.87 -8.41 8.74
N TRP A 283 -12.59 -9.04 9.88
CA TRP A 283 -12.28 -10.48 9.93
C TRP A 283 -13.44 -11.33 9.45
N THR A 284 -14.67 -11.00 9.85
CA THR A 284 -15.87 -11.68 9.36
C THR A 284 -15.98 -11.56 7.85
N LYS A 285 -15.87 -10.33 7.33
CA LYS A 285 -15.94 -10.06 5.90
C LYS A 285 -14.84 -10.74 5.10
N TYR A 286 -13.60 -10.72 5.62
CA TYR A 286 -12.47 -11.41 4.99
C TYR A 286 -12.71 -12.92 4.89
N ASN A 287 -13.21 -13.55 5.96
CA ASN A 287 -13.49 -14.98 5.96
C ASN A 287 -14.65 -15.35 5.02
N GLU A 288 -15.68 -14.53 4.94
CA GLU A 288 -16.76 -14.70 3.95
C GLU A 288 -16.22 -14.64 2.51
N LEU A 289 -15.43 -13.62 2.20
CA LEU A 289 -14.85 -13.45 0.87
C LEU A 289 -13.87 -14.57 0.52
N LYS A 290 -13.10 -15.05 1.49
CA LYS A 290 -12.17 -16.17 1.30
C LYS A 290 -12.88 -17.48 0.97
N GLN A 291 -14.13 -17.66 1.43
CA GLN A 291 -15.00 -18.80 1.06
C GLN A 291 -15.65 -18.60 -0.31
N ASN A 292 -15.65 -17.38 -0.85
CA ASN A 292 -16.20 -17.08 -2.17
C ASN A 292 -15.17 -16.35 -3.05
N PRO A 293 -14.07 -17.01 -3.43
CA PRO A 293 -13.01 -16.39 -4.24
C PRO A 293 -13.51 -15.99 -5.65
N GLU A 294 -14.54 -16.65 -6.16
CA GLU A 294 -15.15 -16.34 -7.47
C GLU A 294 -15.67 -14.90 -7.50
N TYR A 295 -16.34 -14.46 -6.45
CA TYR A 295 -16.81 -13.08 -6.34
C TYR A 295 -15.63 -12.07 -6.39
N VAL A 296 -14.55 -12.36 -5.70
CA VAL A 296 -13.34 -11.49 -5.73
C VAL A 296 -12.76 -11.40 -7.12
N LEU A 297 -12.70 -12.54 -7.84
CA LEU A 297 -12.23 -12.59 -9.23
C LEU A 297 -13.17 -11.86 -10.19
N GLU A 298 -14.47 -11.96 -10.02
CA GLU A 298 -15.47 -11.21 -10.80
C GLU A 298 -15.32 -9.69 -10.62
N VAL A 299 -15.09 -9.23 -9.39
CA VAL A 299 -14.82 -7.81 -9.10
C VAL A 299 -13.58 -7.33 -9.86
N LEU A 300 -12.48 -8.10 -9.81
CA LEU A 300 -11.25 -7.77 -10.52
C LEU A 300 -11.47 -7.76 -12.04
N GLU A 301 -12.14 -8.77 -12.60
CA GLU A 301 -12.41 -8.88 -14.02
C GLU A 301 -13.27 -7.73 -14.55
N LYS A 302 -14.37 -7.41 -13.83
CA LYS A 302 -15.25 -6.27 -14.19
C LYS A 302 -14.46 -4.96 -14.24
N ALA A 303 -13.64 -4.73 -13.21
CA ALA A 303 -12.81 -3.54 -13.13
C ALA A 303 -11.72 -3.51 -14.21
N SER A 304 -11.09 -4.66 -14.52
CA SER A 304 -10.08 -4.78 -15.57
C SER A 304 -10.64 -4.40 -16.95
N LYS A 305 -11.88 -4.74 -17.27
CA LYS A 305 -12.53 -4.35 -18.53
C LYS A 305 -12.62 -2.82 -18.64
N THR A 306 -13.03 -2.14 -17.57
CA THR A 306 -13.11 -0.67 -17.53
C THR A 306 -11.71 -0.04 -17.60
N ALA A 307 -10.75 -0.58 -16.83
CA ALA A 307 -9.38 -0.11 -16.83
C ALA A 307 -8.72 -0.21 -18.22
N ASN A 308 -8.97 -1.33 -18.94
CA ASN A 308 -8.50 -1.54 -20.32
C ASN A 308 -9.03 -0.46 -21.26
N ILE A 309 -10.32 -0.09 -21.17
CA ILE A 309 -10.90 0.96 -22.01
C ILE A 309 -10.20 2.29 -21.78
N ILE A 310 -9.97 2.65 -20.52
CA ILE A 310 -9.32 3.92 -20.15
C ILE A 310 -7.87 3.93 -20.62
N ALA A 311 -7.12 2.87 -20.29
CA ALA A 311 -5.70 2.75 -20.59
C ALA A 311 -5.43 2.70 -22.12
N ASN A 312 -6.19 1.90 -22.87
CA ASN A 312 -6.03 1.80 -24.33
C ASN A 312 -6.38 3.11 -25.03
N ARG A 313 -7.39 3.86 -24.56
CA ARG A 313 -7.70 5.19 -25.10
C ARG A 313 -6.53 6.16 -24.92
N GLN A 314 -5.83 6.10 -23.79
CA GLN A 314 -4.65 6.94 -23.56
C GLN A 314 -3.45 6.46 -24.37
N LEU A 315 -3.22 5.15 -24.41
CA LEU A 315 -2.15 4.53 -25.19
C LEU A 315 -2.29 4.83 -26.70
N GLU A 316 -3.52 4.82 -27.24
CA GLU A 316 -3.80 5.18 -28.64
C GLU A 316 -3.34 6.60 -28.96
N LYS A 317 -3.58 7.58 -28.05
CA LYS A 317 -3.08 8.94 -28.25
C LYS A 317 -1.55 8.99 -28.27
N VAL A 318 -0.89 8.21 -27.38
CA VAL A 318 0.56 8.08 -27.36
C VAL A 318 1.06 7.48 -28.67
N LYS A 319 0.48 6.37 -29.14
CA LYS A 319 0.87 5.67 -30.37
C LYS A 319 0.72 6.56 -31.62
N LYS A 320 -0.35 7.35 -31.71
CA LYS A 320 -0.52 8.36 -32.77
C LYS A 320 0.60 9.40 -32.75
N ARG A 321 1.04 9.83 -31.59
CA ARG A 321 2.10 10.83 -31.47
C ARG A 321 3.49 10.31 -31.83
N VAL A 322 3.78 9.07 -31.47
CA VAL A 322 5.09 8.45 -31.83
C VAL A 322 5.12 7.87 -33.25
N GLY A 323 3.99 7.88 -33.97
CA GLY A 323 3.91 7.39 -35.38
C GLY A 323 3.77 5.87 -35.49
N LEU A 324 3.24 5.18 -34.48
CA LEU A 324 2.99 3.74 -34.51
C LEU A 324 1.62 3.38 -35.17
N ILE A 325 0.71 4.34 -35.17
CA ILE A 325 -0.60 4.26 -35.85
C ILE A 325 -1.00 5.61 -36.41
#